data_296453cebf9bd48850539b65c181bec9
#
_entry.id   296453cebf9bd48850539b65c181bec9
#
_cell.length_a   1.000
_cell.length_b   1.000
_cell.length_c   1.000
_cell.angle_alpha   90.00
_cell.angle_beta   90.00
_cell.angle_gamma   90.00
#
_symmetry.space_group_name_H-M   'P 1'
#
loop_
_entity.id
_entity.type
_entity.pdbx_description
1 polymer ?
#
loop_
_entity_poly.entity_id
_entity_poly.type
_entity_poly.pdbx_seq_one_letter_code
_entity_poly.pdbx_strand_id
1 'polypeptide(L)'
;IDIESLPKIDIIIISHNHYDHLDKNSVESLGRDSSTIWFVPLGLKTWFRQQGIENVIEMDWFEEQNKSNVQITCLPSQHWSKRSLFKSFDTLWSSWLIQVGSFKFWFAGDTGYNDIQFKQIGDRYGPFDLTAIPIGAYEPRWFMKNFHVNPSESISIHKDVKSKKSIGMHFGTFVLTTEPVMEPVKKIKHLIAEDKSFEGEFLIPEQGIFYSIDFKTL
;
A
#
# COMPACT_ATOMS: atom_id res chain seq x y z
N ILE A 1 10.82 14.65 -2.49
CA ILE A 1 10.67 14.77 -3.96
C ILE A 1 9.69 15.89 -4.22
N ASP A 2 10.05 16.81 -5.10
CA ASP A 2 9.14 17.88 -5.53
C ASP A 2 8.06 17.28 -6.46
N ILE A 3 6.80 17.60 -6.18
CA ILE A 3 5.66 17.10 -6.99
C ILE A 3 5.79 17.57 -8.45
N GLU A 4 6.33 18.78 -8.68
CA GLU A 4 6.53 19.31 -10.02
C GLU A 4 7.58 18.55 -10.85
N SER A 5 8.47 17.80 -10.17
CA SER A 5 9.47 16.95 -10.82
C SER A 5 8.97 15.55 -11.20
N LEU A 6 7.75 15.19 -10.78
CA LEU A 6 7.17 13.89 -11.11
C LEU A 6 6.79 13.82 -12.60
N PRO A 7 6.90 12.64 -13.22
CA PRO A 7 6.34 12.44 -14.56
C PRO A 7 4.81 12.62 -14.52
N LYS A 8 4.20 12.76 -15.71
CA LYS A 8 2.74 12.75 -15.79
C LYS A 8 2.18 11.49 -15.14
N ILE A 9 1.22 11.69 -14.24
CA ILE A 9 0.58 10.60 -13.49
C ILE A 9 -0.80 10.34 -14.10
N ASP A 10 -1.01 9.16 -14.62
CA ASP A 10 -2.29 8.75 -15.20
C ASP A 10 -3.26 8.20 -14.15
N ILE A 11 -2.74 7.50 -13.14
CA ILE A 11 -3.55 6.84 -12.10
C ILE A 11 -2.94 7.09 -10.73
N ILE A 12 -3.78 7.45 -9.77
CA ILE A 12 -3.44 7.53 -8.35
C ILE A 12 -4.37 6.59 -7.56
N ILE A 13 -3.80 5.86 -6.64
CA ILE A 13 -4.52 4.91 -5.79
C ILE A 13 -4.35 5.31 -4.33
N ILE A 14 -5.45 5.35 -3.58
CA ILE A 14 -5.48 5.65 -2.15
C ILE A 14 -5.90 4.41 -1.37
N SER A 15 -5.13 4.03 -0.35
CA SER A 15 -5.47 2.88 0.50
C SER A 15 -6.57 3.20 1.52
N HIS A 16 -6.49 4.35 2.18
CA HIS A 16 -7.46 4.79 3.21
C HIS A 16 -7.29 6.29 3.53
N ASN A 17 -8.09 6.80 4.46
CA ASN A 17 -8.25 8.23 4.71
C ASN A 17 -7.41 8.82 5.86
N HIS A 18 -6.48 8.10 6.47
CA HIS A 18 -5.58 8.66 7.48
C HIS A 18 -4.74 9.79 6.90
N TYR A 19 -4.30 10.74 7.74
CA TYR A 19 -3.64 11.96 7.30
C TYR A 19 -2.28 11.73 6.65
N ASP A 20 -1.57 10.69 7.03
CA ASP A 20 -0.28 10.27 6.47
C ASP A 20 -0.41 9.51 5.13
N HIS A 21 -1.63 9.09 4.75
CA HIS A 21 -1.95 8.42 3.48
C HIS A 21 -2.78 9.27 2.53
N LEU A 22 -3.54 10.22 3.05
CA LEU A 22 -4.39 11.12 2.27
C LEU A 22 -4.11 12.56 2.71
N ASP A 23 -2.97 13.12 2.26
CA ASP A 23 -2.62 14.51 2.50
C ASP A 23 -3.36 15.44 1.54
N LYS A 24 -4.04 16.45 2.11
CA LYS A 24 -4.85 17.40 1.34
C LYS A 24 -4.03 18.20 0.35
N ASN A 25 -2.85 18.69 0.76
CA ASN A 25 -2.00 19.53 -0.10
C ASN A 25 -1.45 18.73 -1.29
N SER A 26 -1.06 17.47 -1.05
CA SER A 26 -0.63 16.55 -2.11
C SER A 26 -1.77 16.28 -3.10
N VAL A 27 -2.99 16.04 -2.58
CA VAL A 27 -4.18 15.80 -3.42
C VAL A 27 -4.51 17.03 -4.27
N GLU A 28 -4.52 18.23 -3.70
CA GLU A 28 -4.77 19.48 -4.44
C GLU A 28 -3.70 19.74 -5.52
N SER A 29 -2.43 19.41 -5.21
CA SER A 29 -1.33 19.61 -6.16
C SER A 29 -1.36 18.60 -7.31
N LEU A 30 -1.55 17.30 -7.01
CA LEU A 30 -1.63 16.24 -8.01
C LEU A 30 -2.95 16.27 -8.79
N GLY A 31 -4.02 16.78 -8.20
CA GLY A 31 -5.34 16.88 -8.81
C GLY A 31 -5.50 18.04 -9.81
N ARG A 32 -4.46 18.87 -10.02
CA ARG A 32 -4.47 19.93 -11.05
C ARG A 32 -4.59 19.38 -12.46
N ASP A 33 -4.06 18.19 -12.71
CA ASP A 33 -4.29 17.49 -13.98
C ASP A 33 -5.62 16.71 -13.90
N SER A 34 -6.66 17.26 -14.54
CA SER A 34 -7.98 16.64 -14.59
C SER A 34 -8.01 15.30 -15.35
N SER A 35 -6.95 14.93 -16.06
CA SER A 35 -6.84 13.64 -16.75
C SER A 35 -6.43 12.51 -15.81
N THR A 36 -5.83 12.82 -14.67
CA THR A 36 -5.47 11.82 -13.64
C THR A 36 -6.72 11.17 -13.06
N ILE A 37 -6.73 9.84 -13.01
CA ILE A 37 -7.83 9.06 -12.45
C ILE A 37 -7.47 8.63 -11.03
N TRP A 38 -8.36 8.90 -10.09
CA TRP A 38 -8.18 8.52 -8.69
C TRP A 38 -9.01 7.30 -8.36
N PHE A 39 -8.37 6.23 -7.91
CA PHE A 39 -9.03 5.05 -7.35
C PHE A 39 -8.98 5.12 -5.83
N VAL A 40 -10.15 5.08 -5.22
CA VAL A 40 -10.31 5.30 -3.79
C VAL A 40 -11.25 4.27 -3.16
N PRO A 41 -11.11 3.94 -1.89
CA PRO A 41 -12.06 3.10 -1.17
C PRO A 41 -13.43 3.75 -1.05
N LEU A 42 -14.45 2.92 -0.90
CA LEU A 42 -15.86 3.31 -0.72
C LEU A 42 -16.01 4.35 0.40
N GLY A 43 -16.78 5.42 0.12
CA GLY A 43 -17.04 6.53 1.04
C GLY A 43 -16.12 7.75 0.84
N LEU A 44 -15.04 7.66 0.03
CA LEU A 44 -14.09 8.76 -0.16
C LEU A 44 -14.43 9.74 -1.30
N LYS A 45 -15.22 9.35 -2.26
CA LYS A 45 -15.52 10.17 -3.45
C LYS A 45 -16.05 11.55 -3.12
N THR A 46 -16.92 11.65 -2.11
CA THR A 46 -17.47 12.94 -1.67
C THR A 46 -16.39 13.88 -1.15
N TRP A 47 -15.41 13.36 -0.41
CA TRP A 47 -14.29 14.16 0.07
C TRP A 47 -13.43 14.69 -1.08
N PHE A 48 -13.14 13.88 -2.11
CA PHE A 48 -12.39 14.31 -3.29
C PHE A 48 -13.11 15.39 -4.07
N ARG A 49 -14.42 15.26 -4.27
CA ARG A 49 -15.25 16.29 -4.91
C ARG A 49 -15.22 17.62 -4.16
N GLN A 50 -15.18 17.60 -2.83
CA GLN A 50 -15.01 18.82 -2.02
C GLN A 50 -13.65 19.50 -2.23
N GLN A 51 -12.63 18.75 -2.71
CA GLN A 51 -11.34 19.30 -3.13
C GLN A 51 -11.31 19.70 -4.64
N GLY A 52 -12.44 19.62 -5.34
CA GLY A 52 -12.54 19.96 -6.77
C GLY A 52 -12.07 18.85 -7.71
N ILE A 53 -11.92 17.62 -7.24
CA ILE A 53 -11.47 16.49 -8.05
C ILE A 53 -12.66 15.61 -8.40
N GLU A 54 -13.01 15.59 -9.70
CA GLU A 54 -14.18 14.88 -10.21
C GLU A 54 -13.86 13.47 -10.78
N ASN A 55 -12.65 13.27 -11.29
CA ASN A 55 -12.25 12.01 -11.94
C ASN A 55 -11.87 10.94 -10.91
N VAL A 56 -12.84 10.57 -10.07
CA VAL A 56 -12.69 9.66 -8.94
C VAL A 56 -13.57 8.44 -9.11
N ILE A 57 -12.96 7.28 -9.05
CA ILE A 57 -13.61 5.96 -9.04
C ILE A 57 -13.53 5.39 -7.64
N GLU A 58 -14.68 5.25 -7.02
CA GLU A 58 -14.83 4.67 -5.68
C GLU A 58 -15.12 3.18 -5.83
N MET A 59 -14.46 2.33 -5.01
CA MET A 59 -14.56 0.88 -5.12
C MET A 59 -14.73 0.20 -3.76
N ASP A 60 -15.56 -0.83 -3.74
CA ASP A 60 -15.67 -1.78 -2.62
C ASP A 60 -14.69 -2.95 -2.79
N TRP A 61 -14.48 -3.73 -1.73
CA TRP A 61 -13.62 -4.91 -1.78
C TRP A 61 -14.10 -5.90 -2.84
N PHE A 62 -13.15 -6.45 -3.58
CA PHE A 62 -13.31 -7.40 -4.68
C PHE A 62 -13.93 -6.80 -5.95
N GLU A 63 -14.20 -5.51 -6.00
CA GLU A 63 -14.56 -4.84 -7.25
C GLU A 63 -13.35 -4.66 -8.16
N GLU A 64 -13.59 -4.79 -9.45
CA GLU A 64 -12.58 -4.69 -10.51
C GLU A 64 -12.97 -3.60 -11.51
N GLN A 65 -11.99 -2.84 -11.94
CA GLN A 65 -12.13 -1.80 -12.98
C GLN A 65 -11.02 -1.92 -14.00
N ASN A 66 -11.37 -1.73 -15.26
CA ASN A 66 -10.43 -1.69 -16.37
C ASN A 66 -10.32 -0.26 -16.91
N LYS A 67 -9.10 0.25 -17.02
CA LYS A 67 -8.78 1.55 -17.63
C LYS A 67 -7.61 1.38 -18.59
N SER A 68 -7.89 1.58 -19.89
CA SER A 68 -6.91 1.29 -20.94
C SER A 68 -6.39 -0.16 -20.85
N ASN A 69 -5.11 -0.34 -20.63
CA ASN A 69 -4.45 -1.63 -20.46
C ASN A 69 -4.18 -2.01 -19.00
N VAL A 70 -4.74 -1.25 -18.04
CA VAL A 70 -4.57 -1.49 -16.60
C VAL A 70 -5.86 -2.03 -16.01
N GLN A 71 -5.78 -3.17 -15.33
CA GLN A 71 -6.83 -3.69 -14.46
C GLN A 71 -6.50 -3.35 -13.01
N ILE A 72 -7.47 -2.82 -12.28
CA ILE A 72 -7.35 -2.44 -10.88
C ILE A 72 -8.41 -3.20 -10.09
N THR A 73 -7.98 -3.90 -9.05
CA THR A 73 -8.85 -4.62 -8.12
C THR A 73 -8.69 -4.06 -6.71
N CYS A 74 -9.79 -3.65 -6.11
CA CYS A 74 -9.82 -3.28 -4.69
C CYS A 74 -9.85 -4.56 -3.85
N LEU A 75 -8.95 -4.68 -2.88
CA LEU A 75 -8.82 -5.86 -2.02
C LEU A 75 -8.86 -5.46 -0.54
N PRO A 76 -9.27 -6.37 0.35
CA PRO A 76 -9.31 -6.07 1.77
C PRO A 76 -7.90 -5.87 2.36
N SER A 77 -7.82 -5.09 3.42
CA SER A 77 -6.71 -5.06 4.38
C SER A 77 -7.26 -5.07 5.80
N GLN A 78 -6.43 -5.42 6.78
CA GLN A 78 -6.83 -5.43 8.18
C GLN A 78 -6.46 -4.10 8.83
N HIS A 79 -7.29 -3.08 8.61
CA HIS A 79 -7.02 -1.73 9.09
C HIS A 79 -8.31 -1.03 9.49
N TRP A 80 -8.33 0.29 9.47
CA TRP A 80 -9.48 1.13 9.81
C TRP A 80 -9.37 2.50 9.12
N SER A 81 -10.42 3.31 9.25
CA SER A 81 -10.45 4.65 8.70
C SER A 81 -10.89 5.66 9.75
N LYS A 82 -10.27 6.83 9.75
CA LYS A 82 -10.66 7.98 10.56
C LYS A 82 -10.03 9.26 10.04
N ARG A 83 -10.85 10.28 9.81
CA ARG A 83 -10.40 11.61 9.41
C ARG A 83 -11.12 12.74 10.16
N SER A 84 -11.95 12.44 11.15
CA SER A 84 -12.59 13.42 12.01
C SER A 84 -12.56 12.99 13.48
N LEU A 85 -12.76 13.94 14.39
CA LEU A 85 -12.78 13.63 15.81
C LEU A 85 -13.97 12.74 16.22
N PHE A 86 -15.09 12.86 15.50
CA PHE A 86 -16.36 12.24 15.90
C PHE A 86 -16.76 11.04 15.06
N LYS A 87 -16.03 10.76 13.97
CA LYS A 87 -16.39 9.69 13.03
C LYS A 87 -15.18 8.79 12.76
N SER A 88 -15.37 7.52 13.01
CA SER A 88 -14.44 6.45 12.67
C SER A 88 -15.18 5.44 11.79
N PHE A 89 -14.47 4.75 10.88
CA PHE A 89 -15.05 3.75 9.97
C PHE A 89 -16.12 4.32 9.00
N ASP A 90 -16.07 5.63 8.69
CA ASP A 90 -17.00 6.26 7.74
C ASP A 90 -16.68 5.93 6.28
N THR A 91 -15.46 5.52 6.00
CA THR A 91 -14.98 5.13 4.68
C THR A 91 -14.34 3.76 4.79
N LEU A 92 -14.29 3.05 3.69
CA LEU A 92 -13.56 1.79 3.59
C LEU A 92 -12.05 2.05 3.61
N TRP A 93 -11.26 1.00 3.82
CA TRP A 93 -9.80 0.91 3.68
C TRP A 93 -9.49 -0.30 2.82
N SER A 94 -8.39 -0.28 2.10
CA SER A 94 -8.11 -1.30 1.09
C SER A 94 -6.62 -1.51 0.82
N SER A 95 -6.32 -2.68 0.31
CA SER A 95 -5.16 -2.97 -0.50
C SER A 95 -5.57 -3.01 -1.98
N TRP A 96 -4.62 -3.02 -2.91
CA TRP A 96 -4.91 -2.89 -4.32
C TRP A 96 -4.04 -3.82 -5.16
N LEU A 97 -4.66 -4.52 -6.10
CA LEU A 97 -3.96 -5.19 -7.19
C LEU A 97 -4.02 -4.29 -8.43
N ILE A 98 -2.87 -4.03 -9.01
CA ILE A 98 -2.70 -3.35 -10.29
C ILE A 98 -2.08 -4.35 -11.26
N GLN A 99 -2.78 -4.65 -12.35
CA GLN A 99 -2.33 -5.58 -13.36
C GLN A 99 -2.17 -4.90 -14.72
N VAL A 100 -1.01 -5.08 -15.35
CA VAL A 100 -0.72 -4.60 -16.70
C VAL A 100 -0.21 -5.79 -17.53
N GLY A 101 -1.03 -6.29 -18.44
CA GLY A 101 -0.72 -7.55 -19.13
C GLY A 101 -0.58 -8.71 -18.16
N SER A 102 0.58 -9.38 -18.16
CA SER A 102 0.89 -10.44 -17.20
C SER A 102 1.48 -9.93 -15.87
N PHE A 103 1.96 -8.70 -15.82
CA PHE A 103 2.58 -8.12 -14.62
C PHE A 103 1.55 -7.77 -13.56
N LYS A 104 1.80 -8.21 -12.32
CA LYS A 104 0.93 -7.99 -11.16
C LYS A 104 1.68 -7.27 -10.05
N PHE A 105 1.19 -6.09 -9.69
CA PHE A 105 1.66 -5.33 -8.54
C PHE A 105 0.59 -5.29 -7.45
N TRP A 106 0.94 -5.66 -6.22
CA TRP A 106 0.04 -5.53 -5.08
C TRP A 106 0.57 -4.50 -4.08
N PHE A 107 -0.29 -3.54 -3.75
CA PHE A 107 -0.06 -2.51 -2.75
C PHE A 107 -0.89 -2.84 -1.50
N ALA A 108 -0.24 -3.17 -0.40
CA ALA A 108 -0.91 -3.61 0.81
C ALA A 108 -1.71 -2.51 1.53
N GLY A 109 -1.31 -1.22 1.37
CA GLY A 109 -1.75 -0.17 2.27
C GLY A 109 -1.28 -0.45 3.70
N ASP A 110 -1.95 0.13 4.69
CA ASP A 110 -1.74 -0.24 6.08
C ASP A 110 -2.56 -1.46 6.45
N THR A 111 -1.97 -2.34 7.24
CA THR A 111 -2.64 -3.57 7.64
C THR A 111 -2.00 -4.21 8.88
N GLY A 112 -2.83 -4.82 9.73
CA GLY A 112 -2.42 -5.89 10.63
C GLY A 112 -2.25 -7.21 9.88
N TYR A 113 -1.75 -8.24 10.56
CA TYR A 113 -1.61 -9.58 10.00
C TYR A 113 -2.70 -10.53 10.50
N ASN A 114 -3.24 -11.32 9.58
CA ASN A 114 -3.99 -12.54 9.88
C ASN A 114 -3.61 -13.63 8.88
N ASP A 115 -3.69 -14.86 9.29
CA ASP A 115 -3.26 -16.03 8.52
C ASP A 115 -4.30 -16.54 7.50
N ILE A 116 -5.40 -15.82 7.31
CA ILE A 116 -6.49 -16.18 6.37
C ILE A 116 -6.44 -15.29 5.14
N GLN A 117 -6.55 -13.98 5.34
CA GLN A 117 -6.73 -12.99 4.28
C GLN A 117 -5.60 -13.01 3.24
N PHE A 118 -4.33 -13.02 3.71
CA PHE A 118 -3.18 -12.92 2.80
C PHE A 118 -2.99 -14.21 2.00
N LYS A 119 -3.25 -15.38 2.60
CA LYS A 119 -3.28 -16.67 1.87
C LYS A 119 -4.39 -16.68 0.82
N GLN A 120 -5.58 -16.20 1.15
CA GLN A 120 -6.67 -16.09 0.17
C GLN A 120 -6.32 -15.14 -0.98
N ILE A 121 -5.67 -13.99 -0.71
CA ILE A 121 -5.18 -13.07 -1.73
C ILE A 121 -4.14 -13.77 -2.61
N GLY A 122 -3.17 -14.46 -2.02
CA GLY A 122 -2.14 -15.21 -2.74
C GLY A 122 -2.70 -16.37 -3.57
N ASP A 123 -3.71 -17.06 -3.09
CA ASP A 123 -4.35 -18.19 -3.79
C ASP A 123 -5.22 -17.71 -4.95
N ARG A 124 -5.93 -16.59 -4.79
CA ARG A 124 -6.84 -16.10 -5.81
C ARG A 124 -6.17 -15.24 -6.87
N TYR A 125 -5.22 -14.40 -6.50
CA TYR A 125 -4.64 -13.37 -7.37
C TYR A 125 -3.14 -13.54 -7.62
N GLY A 126 -2.42 -14.23 -6.75
CA GLY A 126 -0.98 -14.48 -6.88
C GLY A 126 -0.63 -15.48 -7.99
N PRO A 127 0.65 -15.75 -8.22
CA PRO A 127 1.76 -15.01 -7.62
C PRO A 127 1.83 -13.57 -8.10
N PHE A 128 2.39 -12.68 -7.26
CA PHE A 128 2.63 -11.29 -7.61
C PHE A 128 4.08 -11.10 -8.04
N ASP A 129 4.31 -10.31 -9.08
CA ASP A 129 5.66 -9.97 -9.55
C ASP A 129 6.32 -8.96 -8.60
N LEU A 130 5.53 -8.02 -8.08
CA LEU A 130 5.97 -7.01 -7.13
C LEU A 130 4.89 -6.75 -6.08
N THR A 131 5.31 -6.53 -4.84
CA THR A 131 4.41 -6.08 -3.77
C THR A 131 5.01 -4.92 -2.98
N ALA A 132 4.19 -4.04 -2.45
CA ALA A 132 4.58 -3.03 -1.48
C ALA A 132 3.94 -3.37 -0.13
N ILE A 133 4.76 -3.67 0.87
CA ILE A 133 4.34 -4.18 2.18
C ILE A 133 4.83 -3.26 3.29
N PRO A 134 3.97 -2.81 4.23
CA PRO A 134 4.40 -1.97 5.35
C PRO A 134 5.34 -2.76 6.28
N ILE A 135 6.32 -2.06 6.87
CA ILE A 135 7.29 -2.64 7.80
C ILE A 135 7.44 -1.85 9.09
N GLY A 136 6.85 -0.66 9.20
CA GLY A 136 6.95 0.26 10.33
C GLY A 136 5.62 0.55 11.03
N ALA A 137 5.67 1.35 12.08
CA ALA A 137 4.55 1.74 12.92
C ALA A 137 3.91 0.56 13.68
N TYR A 138 4.71 -0.31 14.31
CA TYR A 138 4.21 -1.54 14.93
C TYR A 138 4.27 -1.58 16.46
N GLU A 139 4.94 -0.63 17.12
CA GLU A 139 5.02 -0.60 18.59
C GLU A 139 4.13 0.52 19.21
N PRO A 140 3.58 0.30 20.41
CA PRO A 140 3.62 -0.93 21.20
C PRO A 140 2.69 -2.02 20.63
N ARG A 141 3.15 -3.27 20.59
CA ARG A 141 2.41 -4.39 19.95
C ARG A 141 1.02 -4.62 20.51
N TRP A 142 0.81 -4.44 21.79
CA TRP A 142 -0.52 -4.64 22.42
C TRP A 142 -1.61 -3.74 21.83
N PHE A 143 -1.22 -2.58 21.29
CA PHE A 143 -2.12 -1.62 20.64
C PHE A 143 -2.08 -1.73 19.12
N MET A 144 -0.89 -1.82 18.54
CA MET A 144 -0.67 -1.73 17.09
C MET A 144 -0.96 -3.04 16.34
N LYS A 145 -0.86 -4.19 16.99
CA LYS A 145 -0.92 -5.52 16.36
C LYS A 145 -2.12 -5.73 15.43
N ASN A 146 -3.27 -5.18 15.77
CA ASN A 146 -4.49 -5.40 14.98
C ASN A 146 -4.54 -4.56 13.70
N PHE A 147 -3.70 -3.53 13.59
CA PHE A 147 -3.77 -2.54 12.52
C PHE A 147 -2.47 -2.36 11.75
N HIS A 148 -1.34 -2.78 12.31
CA HIS A 148 -0.01 -2.64 11.72
C HIS A 148 0.81 -3.90 11.94
N VAL A 149 1.41 -4.36 10.85
CA VAL A 149 2.35 -5.50 10.88
C VAL A 149 3.71 -5.09 11.40
N ASN A 150 4.36 -6.01 12.10
CA ASN A 150 5.79 -5.90 12.39
C ASN A 150 6.64 -6.54 11.26
N PRO A 151 7.96 -6.38 11.26
CA PRO A 151 8.85 -6.94 10.25
C PRO A 151 8.70 -8.45 10.01
N SER A 152 8.47 -9.25 11.03
CA SER A 152 8.25 -10.70 10.89
C SER A 152 6.93 -11.00 10.18
N GLU A 153 5.86 -10.29 10.55
CA GLU A 153 4.56 -10.42 9.91
C GLU A 153 4.59 -9.92 8.46
N SER A 154 5.41 -8.91 8.14
CA SER A 154 5.62 -8.45 6.76
C SER A 154 6.27 -9.52 5.89
N ILE A 155 7.22 -10.29 6.42
CA ILE A 155 7.80 -11.46 5.75
C ILE A 155 6.75 -12.57 5.57
N SER A 156 5.89 -12.78 6.57
CA SER A 156 4.78 -13.72 6.44
C SER A 156 3.82 -13.33 5.31
N ILE A 157 3.47 -12.04 5.21
CA ILE A 157 2.65 -11.53 4.09
C ILE A 157 3.33 -11.80 2.75
N HIS A 158 4.63 -11.49 2.60
CA HIS A 158 5.38 -11.77 1.37
C HIS A 158 5.20 -13.23 0.91
N LYS A 159 5.34 -14.18 1.84
CA LYS A 159 5.17 -15.61 1.57
C LYS A 159 3.72 -15.97 1.24
N ASP A 160 2.78 -15.51 2.06
CA ASP A 160 1.36 -15.85 1.94
C ASP A 160 0.74 -15.33 0.63
N VAL A 161 1.11 -14.12 0.20
CA VAL A 161 0.64 -13.57 -1.08
C VAL A 161 1.42 -14.11 -2.28
N LYS A 162 2.43 -14.96 -2.06
CA LYS A 162 3.29 -15.55 -3.09
C LYS A 162 4.00 -14.49 -3.92
N SER A 163 4.60 -13.51 -3.24
CA SER A 163 5.33 -12.42 -3.90
C SER A 163 6.69 -12.90 -4.41
N LYS A 164 7.06 -12.56 -5.63
CA LYS A 164 8.42 -12.76 -6.14
C LYS A 164 9.37 -11.72 -5.58
N LYS A 165 8.93 -10.44 -5.55
CA LYS A 165 9.68 -9.31 -4.99
C LYS A 165 8.77 -8.45 -4.13
N SER A 166 9.24 -8.04 -2.95
CA SER A 166 8.54 -7.08 -2.09
C SER A 166 9.37 -5.82 -1.89
N ILE A 167 8.70 -4.70 -1.76
CA ILE A 167 9.27 -3.42 -1.36
C ILE A 167 8.75 -3.10 0.03
N GLY A 168 9.65 -2.89 0.99
CA GLY A 168 9.30 -2.38 2.31
C GLY A 168 8.88 -0.92 2.24
N MET A 169 7.71 -0.59 2.78
CA MET A 169 7.19 0.77 2.86
C MET A 169 6.75 1.13 4.30
N HIS A 170 6.20 2.31 4.49
CA HIS A 170 5.66 2.80 5.77
C HIS A 170 6.70 2.83 6.89
N PHE A 171 7.89 3.33 6.61
CA PHE A 171 8.98 3.55 7.58
C PHE A 171 9.78 4.81 7.23
N GLY A 172 10.53 5.32 8.20
CA GLY A 172 11.57 6.33 7.95
C GLY A 172 11.10 7.78 7.72
N THR A 173 9.80 8.04 7.59
CA THR A 173 9.26 9.38 7.29
C THR A 173 8.65 10.05 8.52
N PHE A 174 7.74 9.38 9.18
CA PHE A 174 7.05 9.91 10.36
C PHE A 174 7.38 9.11 11.61
N VAL A 175 7.53 9.78 12.75
CA VAL A 175 7.62 9.13 14.06
C VAL A 175 6.19 8.96 14.59
N LEU A 176 5.55 7.86 14.21
CA LEU A 176 4.16 7.57 14.57
C LEU A 176 4.04 6.70 15.83
N THR A 177 5.10 5.98 16.17
CA THR A 177 5.11 4.91 17.16
C THR A 177 6.39 4.93 17.98
N THR A 178 6.58 3.95 18.88
CA THR A 178 7.67 3.99 19.86
C THR A 178 8.94 3.25 19.42
N GLU A 179 8.90 2.46 18.34
CA GLU A 179 10.12 1.86 17.79
C GLU A 179 11.03 2.91 17.13
N PRO A 180 12.35 2.74 17.17
CA PRO A 180 13.29 3.58 16.45
C PRO A 180 13.01 3.55 14.94
N VAL A 181 13.00 4.73 14.30
CA VAL A 181 12.58 4.94 12.90
C VAL A 181 13.21 3.97 11.89
N MET A 182 14.49 3.62 12.10
CA MET A 182 15.23 2.71 11.21
C MET A 182 15.34 1.26 11.75
N GLU A 183 14.66 0.95 12.84
CA GLU A 183 14.65 -0.42 13.38
C GLU A 183 13.98 -1.41 12.44
N PRO A 184 12.84 -1.09 11.77
CA PRO A 184 12.19 -2.00 10.83
C PRO A 184 13.15 -2.52 9.76
N VAL A 185 13.99 -1.63 9.21
CA VAL A 185 14.99 -1.97 8.18
C VAL A 185 16.00 -3.00 8.69
N LYS A 186 16.51 -2.79 9.90
CA LYS A 186 17.48 -3.71 10.52
C LYS A 186 16.85 -5.06 10.79
N LYS A 187 15.62 -5.08 11.30
CA LYS A 187 14.87 -6.30 11.60
C LYS A 187 14.57 -7.13 10.35
N ILE A 188 14.10 -6.50 9.26
CA ILE A 188 13.84 -7.21 7.98
C ILE A 188 15.13 -7.86 7.47
N LYS A 189 16.23 -7.10 7.39
CA LYS A 189 17.53 -7.62 6.90
C LYS A 189 18.01 -8.81 7.74
N HIS A 190 17.89 -8.71 9.05
CA HIS A 190 18.29 -9.79 9.97
C HIS A 190 17.42 -11.04 9.79
N LEU A 191 16.10 -10.89 9.78
CA LEU A 191 15.15 -11.99 9.63
C LEU A 191 15.33 -12.75 8.30
N ILE A 192 15.55 -12.04 7.21
CA ILE A 192 15.80 -12.65 5.90
C ILE A 192 17.13 -13.41 5.90
N ALA A 193 18.18 -12.84 6.51
CA ALA A 193 19.49 -13.48 6.58
C ALA A 193 19.46 -14.80 7.40
N GLU A 194 18.58 -14.89 8.38
CA GLU A 194 18.41 -16.10 9.23
C GLU A 194 17.45 -17.13 8.61
N ASP A 195 16.53 -16.70 7.76
CA ASP A 195 15.54 -17.59 7.15
C ASP A 195 16.05 -18.24 5.86
N LYS A 196 16.69 -19.41 6.00
CA LYS A 196 17.18 -20.19 4.86
C LYS A 196 16.08 -20.66 3.89
N SER A 197 14.83 -20.58 4.29
CA SER A 197 13.67 -20.94 3.47
C SER A 197 13.03 -19.73 2.78
N PHE A 198 13.58 -18.52 2.96
CA PHE A 198 13.07 -17.33 2.32
C PHE A 198 13.33 -17.41 0.82
N GLU A 199 12.27 -17.35 0.05
CA GLU A 199 12.29 -17.31 -1.42
C GLU A 199 11.90 -15.93 -1.92
N GLY A 200 12.47 -15.51 -3.05
CA GLY A 200 12.22 -14.20 -3.63
C GLY A 200 13.15 -13.12 -3.10
N GLU A 201 12.70 -11.88 -3.15
CA GLU A 201 13.48 -10.71 -2.78
C GLU A 201 12.66 -9.73 -1.94
N PHE A 202 13.23 -9.19 -0.89
CA PHE A 202 12.61 -8.13 -0.08
C PHE A 202 13.51 -6.90 -0.08
N LEU A 203 13.15 -5.92 -0.92
CA LEU A 203 13.88 -4.68 -1.12
C LEU A 203 13.49 -3.66 -0.05
N ILE A 204 14.48 -2.93 0.44
CA ILE A 204 14.27 -1.78 1.31
C ILE A 204 14.90 -0.57 0.64
N PRO A 205 14.12 0.19 -0.14
CA PRO A 205 14.64 1.33 -0.88
C PRO A 205 15.07 2.46 0.06
N GLU A 206 16.12 3.14 -0.31
CA GLU A 206 16.44 4.43 0.30
C GLU A 206 15.42 5.47 -0.16
N GLN A 207 14.94 6.28 0.77
CA GLN A 207 13.95 7.32 0.47
C GLN A 207 14.54 8.39 -0.45
N GLY A 208 13.77 8.78 -1.46
CA GLY A 208 14.18 9.78 -2.44
C GLY A 208 15.11 9.28 -3.56
N ILE A 209 15.44 8.00 -3.58
CA ILE A 209 16.21 7.36 -4.64
C ILE A 209 15.29 6.67 -5.64
N PHE A 210 15.57 6.84 -6.93
CA PHE A 210 14.87 6.13 -8.00
C PHE A 210 15.45 4.73 -8.17
N TYR A 211 14.57 3.73 -8.18
CA TYR A 211 14.91 2.35 -8.49
C TYR A 211 14.24 1.95 -9.80
N SER A 212 15.00 1.36 -10.71
CA SER A 212 14.47 0.74 -11.91
C SER A 212 14.33 -0.75 -11.67
N ILE A 213 13.11 -1.27 -11.90
CA ILE A 213 12.83 -2.71 -11.84
C ILE A 213 12.61 -3.16 -13.29
N ASP A 214 13.45 -4.06 -13.77
CA ASP A 214 13.28 -4.64 -15.12
C ASP A 214 12.21 -5.74 -15.07
N PHE A 215 11.07 -5.46 -15.66
CA PHE A 215 9.96 -6.40 -15.75
C PHE A 215 10.23 -7.60 -16.68
N LYS A 216 11.26 -7.56 -17.52
CA LYS A 216 11.66 -8.70 -18.36
C LYS A 216 12.38 -9.79 -17.58
N THR A 217 12.83 -9.48 -16.37
CA THR A 217 13.54 -10.41 -15.47
C THR A 217 12.67 -10.91 -14.33
N LEU A 218 11.40 -10.54 -14.29
CA LEU A 218 10.36 -11.02 -13.36
C LEU A 218 9.51 -12.10 -14.03
#